data_ac445f6c35094d2a70efee0dc65595a5
#
_entry.id   ac445f6c35094d2a70efee0dc65595a5
#
_cell.length_a   1.000
_cell.length_b   1.000
_cell.length_c   1.000
_cell.angle_alpha   90.00
_cell.angle_beta   90.00
_cell.angle_gamma   90.00
#
_symmetry.space_group_name_H-M   'P 1'
#
loop_
_entity.id
_entity.type
_entity.pdbx_description
1 polymer ?
#
loop_
_entity_poly.entity_id
_entity_poly.type
_entity_poly.pdbx_seq_one_letter_code
_entity_poly.pdbx_strand_id
1 'polypeptide(L)'
;GGAGFRYLYAYFLEQAANICQEHKYKQASEHMTEIGDMWRQFAGLCVKQCKKPSMEGYKMIADYLREIADKEQLIWQTLRNL
;
A
#
# COMPACT_ATOMS: atom_id res chain seq x y z
N GLY A 1 0.66 12.37 2.21
CA GLY A 1 0.04 11.50 1.24
C GLY A 1 -0.23 10.10 1.75
N GLY A 2 -0.85 9.29 0.92
CA GLY A 2 -1.27 7.94 1.29
C GLY A 2 -0.11 7.03 1.70
N ALA A 3 1.06 7.18 1.07
CA ALA A 3 2.23 6.36 1.37
C ALA A 3 2.73 6.58 2.80
N GLY A 4 2.81 7.84 3.25
CA GLY A 4 3.29 8.17 4.59
C GLY A 4 2.43 7.56 5.68
N PHE A 5 1.12 7.61 5.51
CA PHE A 5 0.17 7.01 6.43
C PHE A 5 0.34 5.47 6.52
N ARG A 6 0.52 4.81 5.36
CA ARG A 6 0.70 3.36 5.32
C ARG A 6 2.01 2.93 5.99
N TYR A 7 3.08 3.68 5.82
CA TYR A 7 4.35 3.41 6.50
C TYR A 7 4.24 3.57 8.01
N LEU A 8 3.52 4.58 8.46
CA LEU A 8 3.26 4.75 9.89
C LEU A 8 2.49 3.55 10.45
N TYR A 9 1.49 3.10 9.73
CA TYR A 9 0.72 1.93 10.13
C TYR A 9 1.58 0.67 10.16
N ALA A 10 2.47 0.51 9.20
CA ALA A 10 3.41 -0.61 9.16
C ALA A 10 4.30 -0.64 10.39
N TYR A 11 4.82 0.53 10.78
CA TYR A 11 5.62 0.65 12.01
C TYR A 11 4.81 0.25 13.24
N PHE A 12 3.59 0.70 13.33
CA PHE A 12 2.69 0.39 14.44
C PHE A 12 2.46 -1.12 14.57
N LEU A 13 2.20 -1.77 13.45
CA LEU A 13 1.97 -3.22 13.41
C LEU A 13 3.22 -4.00 13.78
N GLU A 14 4.39 -3.50 13.39
CA GLU A 14 5.65 -4.11 13.77
C GLU A 14 5.86 -4.04 15.29
N GLN A 15 5.56 -2.90 15.91
CA GLN A 15 5.65 -2.76 17.36
C GLN A 15 4.64 -3.67 18.06
N ALA A 16 3.43 -3.78 17.54
CA ALA A 16 2.44 -4.69 18.08
C ALA A 16 2.92 -6.14 18.01
N ALA A 17 3.57 -6.53 16.91
CA ALA A 17 4.12 -7.87 16.76
C ALA A 17 5.20 -8.16 17.80
N ASN A 18 6.07 -7.17 18.08
CA ASN A 18 7.14 -7.31 19.08
C ASN A 18 6.57 -7.47 20.48
N ILE A 19 5.48 -6.79 20.80
CA ILE A 19 4.83 -6.86 22.11
C ILE A 19 4.04 -8.15 22.28
N CYS A 20 3.27 -8.52 21.26
CA CYS A 20 2.35 -9.66 21.33
C CYS A 20 2.98 -10.95 20.82
N GLN A 21 4.13 -10.88 20.17
CA GLN A 21 4.82 -12.01 19.53
C GLN A 21 3.92 -12.74 18.54
N GLU A 22 3.05 -12.00 17.86
CA GLU A 22 2.10 -12.56 16.90
C GLU A 22 2.57 -12.39 15.47
N HIS A 23 2.69 -13.50 14.76
CA HIS A 23 3.08 -13.56 13.36
C HIS A 23 2.18 -12.72 12.45
N LYS A 24 0.89 -12.68 12.78
CA LYS A 24 -0.09 -11.94 11.98
C LYS A 24 0.21 -10.45 11.91
N TYR A 25 0.64 -9.85 13.02
CA TYR A 25 1.00 -8.43 13.05
C TYR A 25 2.23 -8.15 12.20
N LYS A 26 3.21 -9.06 12.23
CA LYS A 26 4.41 -8.91 11.41
C LYS A 26 4.08 -8.98 9.93
N GLN A 27 3.28 -9.96 9.52
CA GLN A 27 2.84 -10.08 8.13
C GLN A 27 2.03 -8.86 7.70
N ALA A 28 1.13 -8.37 8.55
CA ALA A 28 0.36 -7.17 8.27
C ALA A 28 1.27 -5.95 8.09
N SER A 29 2.32 -5.82 8.90
CA SER A 29 3.30 -4.75 8.77
C SER A 29 4.01 -4.81 7.42
N GLU A 30 4.45 -5.99 7.01
CA GLU A 30 5.11 -6.18 5.71
C GLU A 30 4.18 -5.84 4.54
N HIS A 31 2.94 -6.28 4.59
CA HIS A 31 1.94 -5.96 3.58
C HIS A 31 1.64 -4.46 3.51
N MET A 32 1.55 -3.80 4.66
CA MET A 32 1.29 -2.36 4.70
C MET A 32 2.46 -1.57 4.12
N THR A 33 3.70 -2.00 4.36
CA THR A 33 4.88 -1.40 3.76
C THR A 33 4.86 -1.55 2.23
N GLU A 34 4.51 -2.73 1.75
CA GLU A 34 4.36 -2.98 0.31
C GLU A 34 3.32 -2.04 -0.31
N ILE A 35 2.19 -1.85 0.35
CA ILE A 35 1.15 -0.93 -0.12
C ILE A 35 1.68 0.51 -0.15
N GLY A 36 2.43 0.92 0.86
CA GLY A 36 3.08 2.23 0.88
C GLY A 36 4.01 2.42 -0.30
N ASP A 37 4.81 1.42 -0.63
CA ASP A 37 5.71 1.43 -1.80
C ASP A 37 4.92 1.55 -3.10
N MET A 38 3.80 0.86 -3.20
CA MET A 38 2.92 0.94 -4.38
C MET A 38 2.33 2.35 -4.54
N TRP A 39 1.92 3.00 -3.45
CA TRP A 39 1.45 4.38 -3.51
C TRP A 39 2.52 5.35 -4.00
N ARG A 40 3.76 5.15 -3.61
CA ARG A 40 4.89 5.96 -4.11
C ARG A 40 5.09 5.76 -5.60
N GLN A 41 5.04 4.53 -6.06
CA GLN A 41 5.17 4.20 -7.47
C GLN A 41 4.02 4.79 -8.28
N PHE A 42 2.80 4.72 -7.74
CA PHE A 42 1.63 5.34 -8.35
C PHE A 42 1.83 6.84 -8.55
N ALA A 43 2.33 7.54 -7.55
CA ALA A 43 2.61 8.97 -7.66
C ALA A 43 3.62 9.27 -8.78
N GLY A 44 4.65 8.44 -8.92
CA GLY A 44 5.63 8.56 -10.00
C GLY A 44 5.01 8.38 -11.38
N LEU A 45 4.09 7.42 -11.52
CA LEU A 45 3.37 7.19 -12.77
C LEU A 45 2.48 8.39 -13.13
N CYS A 46 1.84 8.99 -12.13
CA CYS A 46 1.01 10.18 -12.35
C CYS A 46 1.86 11.36 -12.83
N VAL A 47 3.05 11.57 -12.27
CA VAL A 47 3.97 12.60 -12.70
C VAL A 47 4.37 12.40 -14.16
N LYS A 48 4.73 11.18 -14.53
CA LYS A 48 5.07 10.87 -15.94
C LYS A 48 3.90 11.15 -16.87
N GLN A 49 2.70 10.78 -16.47
CA GLN A 49 1.50 11.00 -17.28
C GLN A 49 1.23 12.50 -17.48
N CYS A 50 1.46 13.31 -16.45
CA CYS A 50 1.32 14.75 -16.58
C CYS A 50 2.30 15.36 -17.58
N LYS A 51 3.54 14.83 -17.63
CA LYS A 51 4.58 15.32 -18.53
C LYS A 51 4.37 14.85 -19.97
N LYS A 52 3.92 13.64 -20.17
CA LYS A 52 3.73 13.04 -21.49
C LYS A 52 2.44 12.21 -21.50
N PRO A 53 1.27 12.86 -21.65
CA PRO A 53 0.00 12.17 -21.61
C PRO A 53 -0.14 11.14 -22.73
N SER A 54 -0.71 9.98 -22.39
CA SER A 54 -1.06 8.95 -23.37
C SER A 54 -2.22 8.13 -22.84
N MET A 55 -3.02 7.58 -23.74
CA MET A 55 -4.11 6.67 -23.36
C MET A 55 -3.58 5.41 -22.68
N GLU A 56 -2.48 4.90 -23.19
CA GLU A 56 -1.83 3.73 -22.62
C GLU A 56 -1.36 4.01 -21.18
N GLY A 57 -0.78 5.18 -20.94
CA GLY A 57 -0.37 5.59 -19.61
C GLY A 57 -1.53 5.71 -18.64
N TYR A 58 -2.66 6.25 -19.07
CA TYR A 58 -3.86 6.32 -18.23
C TYR A 58 -4.38 4.94 -17.87
N LYS A 59 -4.37 4.02 -18.84
CA LYS A 59 -4.78 2.65 -18.59
C LYS A 59 -3.89 1.96 -17.56
N MET A 60 -2.58 2.13 -17.70
CA MET A 60 -1.61 1.59 -16.75
C MET A 60 -1.85 2.11 -15.33
N ILE A 61 -2.08 3.41 -15.20
CA ILE A 61 -2.36 4.04 -13.90
C ILE A 61 -3.65 3.49 -13.31
N ALA A 62 -4.70 3.36 -14.12
CA ALA A 62 -5.98 2.83 -13.65
C ALA A 62 -5.85 1.38 -13.17
N ASP A 63 -5.13 0.55 -13.92
CA ASP A 63 -4.89 -0.84 -13.56
C ASP A 63 -4.07 -0.94 -12.27
N TYR A 64 -3.06 -0.10 -12.12
CA TYR A 64 -2.22 -0.08 -10.92
C TYR A 64 -3.00 0.38 -9.69
N LEU A 65 -3.83 1.39 -9.84
CA LEU A 65 -4.70 1.87 -8.76
C LEU A 65 -5.65 0.77 -8.29
N ARG A 66 -6.20 0.01 -9.22
CA ARG A 66 -7.08 -1.12 -8.88
C ARG A 66 -6.31 -2.19 -8.11
N GLU A 67 -5.08 -2.45 -8.50
CA GLU A 67 -4.21 -3.41 -7.81
C GLU A 67 -3.94 -2.97 -6.37
N ILE A 68 -3.65 -1.68 -6.16
CA ILE A 68 -3.48 -1.12 -4.81
C ILE A 68 -4.76 -1.28 -4.00
N ALA A 69 -5.91 -0.96 -4.58
CA ALA A 69 -7.21 -1.05 -3.90
C ALA A 69 -7.50 -2.47 -3.45
N ASP A 70 -7.22 -3.46 -4.29
CA ASP A 70 -7.42 -4.87 -3.96
C ASP A 70 -6.53 -5.30 -2.78
N LYS A 71 -5.27 -4.88 -2.79
CA LYS A 71 -4.35 -5.19 -1.70
C LYS A 71 -4.75 -4.51 -0.41
N GLU A 72 -5.19 -3.25 -0.47
CA GLU A 72 -5.69 -2.55 0.72
C GLU A 72 -6.93 -3.21 1.30
N GLN A 73 -7.85 -3.62 0.47
CA GLN A 73 -9.06 -4.31 0.93
C GLN A 73 -8.67 -5.58 1.69
N LEU A 74 -7.75 -6.35 1.15
CA LEU A 74 -7.29 -7.59 1.77
C LEU A 74 -6.63 -7.33 3.12
N ILE A 75 -5.75 -6.34 3.22
CA ILE A 75 -5.06 -6.05 4.49
C ILE A 75 -6.03 -5.55 5.55
N TRP A 76 -6.99 -4.70 5.19
CA TRP A 76 -7.99 -4.21 6.14
C TRP A 76 -8.89 -5.33 6.66
N GLN A 77 -9.26 -6.28 5.80
CA GLN A 77 -9.99 -7.47 6.22
C GLN A 77 -9.18 -8.30 7.21
N THR A 78 -7.90 -8.50 6.92
CA THR A 78 -6.99 -9.24 7.79
C THR A 78 -6.89 -8.57 9.17
N LEU A 79 -6.74 -7.24 9.20
CA LEU A 79 -6.63 -6.50 10.45
C LEU A 79 -7.91 -6.56 11.28
N ARG A 80 -9.09 -6.55 10.63
CA ARG A 80 -10.36 -6.68 11.35
C ARG A 80 -10.51 -8.03 12.06
N ASN A 81 -9.85 -9.05 11.56
CA ASN A 81 -9.94 -10.41 12.09
C ASN A 81 -8.84 -10.73 13.11
N LEU A 82 -7.99 -9.76 13.42
CA LEU A 82 -7.03 -9.89 14.50
C LEU A 82 -7.71 -9.71 15.84
#